data_8ad5ffbd7383d4fe3de7ebdc5bf7743f
#
_entry.id   8ad5ffbd7383d4fe3de7ebdc5bf7743f
#
_cell.length_a   1.000
_cell.length_b   1.000
_cell.length_c   1.000
_cell.angle_alpha   90.00
_cell.angle_beta   90.00
_cell.angle_gamma   90.00
#
_symmetry.space_group_name_H-M   'P 1'
#
loop_
_entity.id
_entity.type
_entity.pdbx_description
1 polymer ?
#
loop_
_entity_poly.entity_id
_entity_poly.type
_entity_poly.pdbx_seq_one_letter_code
_entity_poly.pdbx_strand_id
1 'polypeptide(L)'
;GRVDGLEARVNGIEAGSFSETTTASFKAIFGLGAVDGQGVTSTVTDGNEDLEFAYSFQTKLKTSFTGDDSLSIAIDSGSATKDSVHALDEISGMDETSDALKVDGIGYKFPLGDNITVLVGDGLDASKQFTFACAYGGPTDTLDDCGAPNAAVDEGGAHLSFEYDFGNGFTTAFGYAGNESSLGTKGGQDGYGLNAAYSADNYGLSVTYGICLLYTSDAADDC
;
A
#
# COMPACT_ATOMS: atom_id res chain seq x y z
N GLY A 1 45.76 6.91 19.75
CA GLY A 1 46.09 6.95 18.33
C GLY A 1 45.17 6.13 17.43
N ARG A 2 45.15 4.79 17.53
CA ARG A 2 44.29 3.94 16.64
C ARG A 2 42.85 3.83 17.14
N VAL A 3 42.64 3.88 18.43
CA VAL A 3 41.32 3.82 19.06
C VAL A 3 40.58 5.14 18.80
N ASP A 4 41.22 6.26 19.01
CA ASP A 4 40.65 7.59 18.79
C ASP A 4 40.23 7.80 17.32
N GLY A 5 41.00 7.22 16.36
CA GLY A 5 40.61 7.25 14.97
C GLY A 5 39.42 6.34 14.60
N LEU A 6 39.20 5.25 15.33
CA LEU A 6 38.05 4.39 15.17
C LEU A 6 36.81 5.02 15.79
N GLU A 7 36.94 5.59 16.99
CA GLU A 7 35.83 6.31 17.64
C GLU A 7 35.36 7.52 16.81
N ALA A 8 36.28 8.29 16.23
CA ALA A 8 35.93 9.40 15.34
C ALA A 8 35.22 8.92 14.05
N ARG A 9 35.60 7.75 13.54
CA ARG A 9 34.95 7.16 12.35
C ARG A 9 33.59 6.56 12.67
N VAL A 10 33.44 5.92 13.84
CA VAL A 10 32.15 5.40 14.33
C VAL A 10 31.19 6.56 14.58
N ASN A 11 31.61 7.61 15.29
CA ASN A 11 30.81 8.81 15.51
C ASN A 11 30.44 9.52 14.18
N GLY A 12 31.32 9.48 13.17
CA GLY A 12 31.03 10.01 11.85
C GLY A 12 30.02 9.17 11.05
N ILE A 13 30.02 7.87 11.25
CA ILE A 13 29.04 6.93 10.68
C ILE A 13 27.70 7.08 11.41
N GLU A 14 27.70 7.15 12.74
CA GLU A 14 26.52 7.39 13.55
C GLU A 14 25.85 8.74 13.25
N ALA A 15 26.65 9.79 13.05
CA ALA A 15 26.12 11.11 12.66
C ALA A 15 25.59 11.15 11.22
N GLY A 16 26.02 10.24 10.37
CA GLY A 16 25.54 10.07 8.98
C GLY A 16 24.49 8.98 8.81
N SER A 17 24.31 8.11 9.79
CA SER A 17 23.26 7.11 9.77
C SER A 17 21.96 7.69 10.35
N PHE A 18 20.87 7.46 9.68
CA PHE A 18 19.55 7.99 10.07
C PHE A 18 19.06 7.45 11.44
N SER A 19 19.49 6.28 11.84
CA SER A 19 19.34 5.64 13.16
C SER A 19 19.76 4.17 13.03
N GLU A 20 20.26 3.54 14.08
CA GLU A 20 20.50 2.08 14.09
C GLU A 20 19.21 1.26 13.96
N THR A 21 18.08 1.82 14.35
CA THR A 21 16.77 1.16 14.33
C THR A 21 15.85 1.59 13.18
N THR A 22 16.23 2.64 12.44
CA THR A 22 15.41 3.17 11.35
C THR A 22 16.12 3.00 10.01
N THR A 23 15.43 2.38 9.06
CA THR A 23 15.85 2.31 7.66
C THR A 23 15.03 3.28 6.82
N ALA A 24 15.68 3.92 5.86
CA ALA A 24 15.02 4.73 4.85
C ALA A 24 15.28 4.12 3.47
N SER A 25 14.24 3.97 2.68
CA SER A 25 14.33 3.57 1.28
C SER A 25 13.72 4.63 0.40
N PHE A 26 14.34 4.84 -0.75
CA PHE A 26 13.95 5.85 -1.72
C PHE A 26 13.76 5.19 -3.07
N LYS A 27 12.70 5.56 -3.76
CA LYS A 27 12.40 5.14 -5.13
C LYS A 27 12.06 6.37 -5.94
N ALA A 28 12.65 6.52 -7.11
CA ALA A 28 12.27 7.54 -8.07
C ALA A 28 12.01 6.88 -9.42
N ILE A 29 10.91 7.24 -10.03
CA ILE A 29 10.49 6.78 -11.35
C ILE A 29 10.33 8.01 -12.23
N PHE A 30 10.76 7.90 -13.48
CA PHE A 30 10.51 8.91 -14.51
C PHE A 30 9.84 8.20 -15.66
N GLY A 31 8.69 8.70 -16.08
CA GLY A 31 7.89 8.13 -17.14
C GLY A 31 7.69 9.10 -18.28
N LEU A 32 7.55 8.56 -19.49
CA LEU A 32 7.15 9.27 -20.69
C LEU A 32 6.17 8.38 -21.43
N GLY A 33 4.96 8.82 -21.65
CA GLY A 33 3.93 8.02 -22.28
C GLY A 33 2.82 8.85 -22.92
N ALA A 34 2.06 8.18 -23.75
CA ALA A 34 0.82 8.68 -24.32
C ALA A 34 -0.16 7.52 -24.49
N VAL A 35 -1.44 7.76 -24.37
CA VAL A 35 -2.50 6.79 -24.63
C VAL A 35 -3.29 7.22 -25.83
N ASP A 36 -3.43 6.31 -26.81
CA ASP A 36 -4.34 6.45 -27.96
C ASP A 36 -5.50 5.47 -27.75
N GLY A 37 -6.68 5.98 -27.44
CA GLY A 37 -7.88 5.20 -27.18
C GLY A 37 -8.84 5.22 -28.35
N GLN A 38 -8.81 4.23 -29.23
CA GLN A 38 -9.81 4.08 -30.28
C GLN A 38 -11.03 3.29 -29.79
N GLY A 39 -12.21 3.90 -29.84
CA GLY A 39 -13.49 3.21 -29.64
C GLY A 39 -14.05 3.20 -28.24
N VAL A 40 -13.45 3.89 -27.31
CA VAL A 40 -14.02 4.19 -25.99
C VAL A 40 -14.80 5.49 -26.08
N THR A 41 -15.90 5.62 -25.35
CA THR A 41 -16.71 6.83 -25.33
C THR A 41 -15.86 8.07 -25.06
N SER A 42 -16.10 9.13 -25.79
CA SER A 42 -15.36 10.41 -25.83
C SER A 42 -15.09 11.10 -24.49
N THR A 43 -15.65 10.61 -23.41
CA THR A 43 -15.41 11.10 -22.04
C THR A 43 -14.09 10.58 -21.42
N VAL A 44 -13.49 9.57 -22.03
CA VAL A 44 -12.31 8.89 -21.47
C VAL A 44 -11.02 9.27 -22.21
N THR A 45 -11.11 9.73 -23.46
CA THR A 45 -9.95 10.02 -24.32
C THR A 45 -9.94 11.42 -24.92
N ASP A 46 -10.98 12.22 -24.71
CA ASP A 46 -11.12 13.52 -25.38
C ASP A 46 -10.13 14.54 -24.79
N GLY A 47 -8.99 14.67 -25.46
CA GLY A 47 -7.93 15.62 -25.11
C GLY A 47 -6.71 15.07 -24.40
N ASN A 48 -6.62 13.75 -24.18
CA ASN A 48 -5.55 13.11 -23.42
C ASN A 48 -4.57 12.27 -24.26
N GLU A 49 -4.54 12.51 -25.58
CA GLU A 49 -3.59 11.85 -26.50
C GLU A 49 -2.19 12.49 -26.50
N ASP A 50 -2.00 13.51 -25.67
CA ASP A 50 -0.73 14.23 -25.57
C ASP A 50 0.35 13.38 -24.91
N LEU A 51 1.59 13.62 -25.33
CA LEU A 51 2.75 13.00 -24.71
C LEU A 51 2.95 13.59 -23.31
N GLU A 52 2.79 12.77 -22.29
CA GLU A 52 3.00 13.13 -20.90
C GLU A 52 4.39 12.71 -20.43
N PHE A 53 5.06 13.58 -19.66
CA PHE A 53 6.24 13.26 -18.87
C PHE A 53 5.92 13.50 -17.41
N ALA A 54 6.14 12.49 -16.58
CA ALA A 54 5.95 12.61 -15.14
C ALA A 54 7.07 11.95 -14.35
N TYR A 55 7.16 12.30 -13.07
CA TYR A 55 7.97 11.58 -12.10
C TYR A 55 7.11 11.12 -10.92
N SER A 56 7.58 10.09 -10.26
CA SER A 56 7.10 9.63 -8.96
C SER A 56 8.29 9.45 -8.03
N PHE A 57 8.19 9.95 -6.82
CA PHE A 57 9.20 9.83 -5.77
C PHE A 57 8.55 9.26 -4.52
N GLN A 58 9.04 8.14 -4.05
CA GLN A 58 8.53 7.44 -2.89
C GLN A 58 9.62 7.29 -1.84
N THR A 59 9.30 7.60 -0.59
CA THR A 59 10.16 7.37 0.57
C THR A 59 9.44 6.49 1.57
N LYS A 60 10.06 5.39 1.96
CA LYS A 60 9.56 4.53 3.04
C LYS A 60 10.53 4.57 4.21
N LEU A 61 10.05 5.01 5.36
CA LEU A 61 10.74 4.94 6.63
C LEU A 61 10.23 3.73 7.40
N LYS A 62 11.14 2.92 7.91
CA LYS A 62 10.80 1.77 8.74
C LYS A 62 11.66 1.76 9.99
N THR A 63 11.05 1.76 11.16
CA THR A 63 11.74 1.70 12.45
C THR A 63 11.14 0.62 13.34
N SER A 64 11.97 0.06 14.23
CA SER A 64 11.55 -0.85 15.29
C SER A 64 11.91 -0.25 16.64
N PHE A 65 11.06 -0.45 17.63
CA PHE A 65 11.28 -0.01 19.01
C PHE A 65 11.69 -1.16 19.94
N THR A 66 11.24 -2.37 19.62
CA THR A 66 11.46 -3.57 20.45
C THR A 66 12.32 -4.63 19.77
N GLY A 67 12.53 -4.53 18.47
CA GLY A 67 13.19 -5.52 17.63
C GLY A 67 12.22 -6.42 16.89
N ASP A 68 11.04 -6.68 17.43
CA ASP A 68 10.01 -7.56 16.85
C ASP A 68 8.83 -6.78 16.27
N ASP A 69 8.81 -5.48 16.46
CA ASP A 69 7.80 -4.55 15.93
C ASP A 69 8.29 -3.75 14.72
N SER A 70 7.40 -3.05 14.06
CA SER A 70 7.74 -2.19 12.93
C SER A 70 6.75 -1.05 12.76
N LEU A 71 7.23 0.18 12.91
CA LEU A 71 6.55 1.38 12.43
C LEU A 71 7.01 1.67 11.00
N SER A 72 6.08 1.75 10.07
CA SER A 72 6.34 2.12 8.67
C SER A 72 5.60 3.40 8.32
N ILE A 73 6.27 4.32 7.63
CA ILE A 73 5.68 5.55 7.11
C ILE A 73 6.06 5.64 5.63
N ALA A 74 5.05 5.76 4.77
CA ALA A 74 5.22 6.03 3.35
C ALA A 74 4.95 7.51 3.05
N ILE A 75 5.80 8.12 2.24
CA ILE A 75 5.70 9.51 1.83
C ILE A 75 5.96 9.55 0.32
N ASP A 76 5.03 10.11 -0.41
CA ASP A 76 5.05 10.14 -1.86
C ASP A 76 4.96 11.55 -2.41
N SER A 77 5.49 11.72 -3.62
CA SER A 77 5.33 12.93 -4.42
C SER A 77 5.41 12.57 -5.89
N GLY A 78 4.55 13.16 -6.70
CA GLY A 78 4.55 12.92 -8.12
C GLY A 78 3.87 14.02 -8.91
N SER A 79 4.20 14.08 -10.19
CA SER A 79 3.67 15.05 -11.15
C SER A 79 2.74 14.43 -12.19
N ALA A 80 2.35 13.16 -12.03
CA ALA A 80 1.38 12.55 -12.92
C ALA A 80 0.06 13.31 -12.87
N THR A 81 -0.61 13.41 -14.00
CA THR A 81 -1.85 14.18 -14.12
C THR A 81 -3.02 13.29 -13.70
N LYS A 82 -3.84 13.79 -12.79
CA LYS A 82 -5.06 13.11 -12.36
C LYS A 82 -6.13 13.20 -13.43
N ASP A 83 -6.16 12.21 -14.28
CA ASP A 83 -7.29 12.05 -15.18
C ASP A 83 -7.43 10.59 -15.60
N SER A 84 -8.63 10.15 -15.76
CA SER A 84 -9.07 8.75 -15.86
C SER A 84 -8.46 7.93 -17.01
N VAL A 85 -7.47 8.44 -17.73
CA VAL A 85 -6.83 7.73 -18.86
C VAL A 85 -5.40 8.18 -19.15
N HIS A 86 -4.75 8.85 -18.23
CA HIS A 86 -3.33 9.16 -18.43
C HIS A 86 -2.46 7.90 -18.31
N ALA A 87 -1.57 7.71 -19.28
CA ALA A 87 -0.71 6.56 -19.39
C ALA A 87 0.21 6.36 -18.18
N LEU A 88 0.53 7.42 -17.46
CA LEU A 88 1.53 7.40 -16.41
C LEU A 88 0.91 7.24 -15.01
N ASP A 89 -0.32 7.66 -14.82
CA ASP A 89 -1.09 7.48 -13.61
C ASP A 89 -1.73 6.07 -13.58
N GLU A 90 -2.76 5.86 -14.35
CA GLU A 90 -3.57 4.63 -14.34
C GLU A 90 -2.85 3.37 -14.85
N ILE A 91 -1.90 3.52 -15.81
CA ILE A 91 -1.21 2.35 -16.38
C ILE A 91 0.07 2.01 -15.65
N SER A 92 0.79 2.99 -15.13
CA SER A 92 2.09 2.78 -14.47
C SER A 92 2.08 3.01 -12.96
N GLY A 93 0.94 3.36 -12.36
CA GLY A 93 0.81 3.64 -10.92
C GLY A 93 1.78 4.73 -10.47
N MET A 94 1.90 5.82 -11.21
CA MET A 94 2.72 6.96 -10.82
C MET A 94 1.93 7.92 -9.93
N ASP A 95 2.60 8.48 -8.92
CA ASP A 95 1.96 9.33 -7.94
C ASP A 95 1.45 10.66 -8.54
N GLU A 96 0.21 11.00 -8.23
CA GLU A 96 -0.50 12.22 -8.64
C GLU A 96 -0.70 13.18 -7.47
N THR A 97 0.35 13.67 -6.89
CA THR A 97 0.28 14.54 -5.70
C THR A 97 0.36 16.03 -6.02
N SER A 98 0.42 16.40 -7.30
CA SER A 98 0.64 17.77 -7.79
C SER A 98 1.92 18.38 -7.20
N ASP A 99 3.02 17.61 -7.24
CA ASP A 99 4.35 17.96 -6.71
C ASP A 99 4.39 18.14 -5.16
N ALA A 100 3.31 17.87 -4.45
CA ALA A 100 3.30 17.97 -3.00
C ALA A 100 3.81 16.67 -2.37
N LEU A 101 4.58 16.78 -1.28
CA LEU A 101 4.87 15.62 -0.44
C LEU A 101 3.63 15.28 0.37
N LYS A 102 3.15 14.05 0.25
CA LYS A 102 2.00 13.52 0.99
C LYS A 102 2.40 12.30 1.78
N VAL A 103 1.82 12.13 2.96
CA VAL A 103 1.88 10.85 3.67
C VAL A 103 0.88 9.94 2.96
N ASP A 104 1.38 8.86 2.39
CA ASP A 104 0.59 7.84 1.70
C ASP A 104 0.00 6.85 2.70
N GLY A 105 0.78 6.48 3.72
CA GLY A 105 0.28 5.64 4.79
C GLY A 105 1.23 5.56 5.98
N ILE A 106 0.67 5.28 7.14
CA ILE A 106 1.40 5.01 8.38
C ILE A 106 0.84 3.75 9.03
N GLY A 107 1.72 2.82 9.41
CA GLY A 107 1.31 1.58 10.04
C GLY A 107 2.27 1.11 11.12
N TYR A 108 1.72 0.66 12.23
CA TYR A 108 2.48 0.03 13.31
C TYR A 108 2.10 -1.44 13.42
N LYS A 109 3.05 -2.29 13.12
CA LYS A 109 2.93 -3.75 13.13
C LYS A 109 3.67 -4.32 14.33
N PHE A 110 3.02 -5.18 15.11
CA PHE A 110 3.62 -5.80 16.29
C PHE A 110 3.08 -7.22 16.55
N PRO A 111 3.88 -8.10 17.15
CA PRO A 111 3.44 -9.44 17.50
C PRO A 111 2.52 -9.42 18.74
N LEU A 112 1.54 -10.30 18.76
CA LEU A 112 0.70 -10.60 19.91
C LEU A 112 0.79 -12.10 20.22
N GLY A 113 1.74 -12.48 21.07
CA GLY A 113 2.14 -13.86 21.28
C GLY A 113 2.99 -14.39 20.12
N ASP A 114 3.03 -15.71 19.93
CA ASP A 114 3.97 -16.36 19.02
C ASP A 114 3.47 -16.42 17.57
N ASN A 115 2.16 -16.36 17.35
CA ASN A 115 1.55 -16.65 16.05
C ASN A 115 0.65 -15.54 15.51
N ILE A 116 0.36 -14.49 16.29
CA ILE A 116 -0.50 -13.40 15.86
C ILE A 116 0.34 -12.17 15.56
N THR A 117 0.07 -11.55 14.44
CA THR A 117 0.59 -10.22 14.10
C THR A 117 -0.57 -9.24 14.01
N VAL A 118 -0.43 -8.11 14.67
CA VAL A 118 -1.40 -7.00 14.66
C VAL A 118 -0.81 -5.85 13.87
N LEU A 119 -1.63 -5.21 13.04
CA LEU A 119 -1.29 -3.97 12.36
C LEU A 119 -2.39 -2.94 12.61
N VAL A 120 -1.99 -1.77 13.06
CA VAL A 120 -2.85 -0.59 13.17
C VAL A 120 -2.25 0.53 12.33
N GLY A 121 -3.06 1.36 11.71
CA GLY A 121 -2.53 2.41 10.85
C GLY A 121 -3.58 3.32 10.25
N ASP A 122 -3.13 4.10 9.30
CA ASP A 122 -3.93 5.04 8.52
C ASP A 122 -3.40 5.08 7.09
N GLY A 123 -4.30 5.32 6.10
CA GLY A 123 -3.96 5.21 4.69
C GLY A 123 -3.57 3.78 4.29
N LEU A 124 -4.17 2.76 4.91
CA LEU A 124 -3.87 1.35 4.64
C LEU A 124 -5.16 0.61 4.27
N ASP A 125 -5.04 -0.27 3.28
CA ASP A 125 -6.14 -1.11 2.80
C ASP A 125 -6.50 -2.19 3.81
N ALA A 126 -7.76 -2.61 3.86
CA ALA A 126 -8.19 -3.72 4.71
C ALA A 126 -7.39 -5.00 4.45
N SER A 127 -6.90 -5.18 3.22
CA SER A 127 -6.10 -6.34 2.79
C SER A 127 -4.62 -6.29 3.13
N LYS A 128 -4.12 -5.27 3.83
CA LYS A 128 -2.69 -5.00 4.01
C LYS A 128 -1.86 -6.15 4.61
N GLN A 129 -2.48 -7.03 5.39
CA GLN A 129 -1.84 -8.23 5.94
C GLN A 129 -2.30 -9.53 5.27
N PHE A 130 -3.05 -9.46 4.15
CA PHE A 130 -3.50 -10.65 3.47
C PHE A 130 -2.37 -11.30 2.67
N THR A 131 -2.38 -12.61 2.63
CA THR A 131 -1.50 -13.39 1.76
C THR A 131 -2.27 -13.78 0.50
N PHE A 132 -1.80 -13.31 -0.65
CA PHE A 132 -2.38 -13.61 -1.94
C PHE A 132 -1.51 -14.59 -2.71
N ALA A 133 -2.15 -15.56 -3.36
CA ALA A 133 -1.52 -16.41 -4.36
C ALA A 133 -1.55 -15.69 -5.72
N CYS A 134 -0.67 -14.71 -5.89
CA CYS A 134 -0.59 -13.89 -7.09
C CYS A 134 0.49 -14.39 -8.02
N ALA A 135 0.12 -14.67 -9.27
CA ALA A 135 1.04 -15.09 -10.33
C ALA A 135 1.40 -13.95 -11.30
N TYR A 136 0.76 -12.81 -11.17
CA TYR A 136 0.91 -11.69 -12.07
C TYR A 136 1.63 -10.53 -11.35
N GLY A 137 2.84 -10.24 -11.78
CA GLY A 137 3.48 -8.95 -11.54
C GLY A 137 3.56 -8.29 -12.92
N GLY A 138 2.76 -7.28 -13.14
CA GLY A 138 2.65 -6.66 -14.44
C GLY A 138 3.59 -5.49 -14.63
N PRO A 139 3.80 -5.05 -15.88
CA PRO A 139 4.33 -3.71 -16.13
C PRO A 139 3.26 -2.62 -15.92
N THR A 140 2.02 -3.00 -15.60
CA THR A 140 0.87 -2.11 -15.44
C THR A 140 0.21 -2.33 -14.10
N ASP A 141 -0.32 -1.30 -13.51
CA ASP A 141 -1.02 -1.30 -12.22
C ASP A 141 -2.29 -2.18 -12.24
N THR A 142 -2.92 -2.30 -13.40
CA THR A 142 -4.16 -3.05 -13.60
C THR A 142 -4.08 -4.55 -13.33
N LEU A 143 -2.89 -5.14 -13.13
CA LEU A 143 -2.70 -6.58 -12.99
C LEU A 143 -2.05 -7.00 -11.67
N ASP A 144 -1.68 -6.07 -10.79
CA ASP A 144 -0.91 -6.39 -9.58
C ASP A 144 -1.72 -6.48 -8.29
N ASP A 145 -2.97 -6.05 -8.28
CA ASP A 145 -3.85 -6.06 -7.09
C ASP A 145 -4.30 -7.45 -6.62
N CYS A 146 -4.01 -8.47 -7.40
CA CYS A 146 -4.23 -9.88 -7.00
C CYS A 146 -5.65 -10.19 -6.52
N GLY A 147 -6.65 -9.43 -6.98
CA GLY A 147 -8.06 -9.63 -6.65
C GLY A 147 -8.54 -8.90 -5.38
N ALA A 148 -7.71 -8.10 -4.73
CA ALA A 148 -8.13 -7.28 -3.60
C ALA A 148 -9.26 -6.30 -3.95
N PRO A 149 -9.22 -5.55 -5.07
CA PRO A 149 -10.32 -4.69 -5.50
C PRO A 149 -11.62 -5.45 -5.74
N ASN A 150 -11.52 -6.63 -6.35
CA ASN A 150 -12.71 -7.47 -6.62
C ASN A 150 -13.39 -7.99 -5.35
N ALA A 151 -12.68 -8.00 -4.24
CA ALA A 151 -13.21 -8.39 -2.93
C ALA A 151 -13.62 -7.15 -2.09
N ALA A 152 -13.52 -5.94 -2.63
CA ALA A 152 -13.78 -4.67 -1.94
C ALA A 152 -13.00 -4.54 -0.62
N VAL A 153 -11.70 -4.85 -0.65
CA VAL A 153 -10.79 -4.81 0.52
C VAL A 153 -9.54 -3.95 0.27
N ASP A 154 -9.57 -3.16 -0.79
CA ASP A 154 -8.55 -2.18 -1.21
C ASP A 154 -8.85 -0.75 -0.73
N GLU A 155 -10.01 -0.50 -0.13
CA GLU A 155 -10.31 0.80 0.48
C GLU A 155 -9.34 1.13 1.60
N GLY A 156 -8.65 2.26 1.46
CA GLY A 156 -7.70 2.77 2.42
C GLY A 156 -8.35 3.64 3.50
N GLY A 157 -7.70 3.76 4.65
CA GLY A 157 -8.16 4.61 5.74
C GLY A 157 -7.63 4.17 7.09
N ALA A 158 -8.35 4.51 8.16
CA ALA A 158 -8.06 4.00 9.50
C ALA A 158 -8.16 2.48 9.50
N HIS A 159 -7.05 1.83 9.85
CA HIS A 159 -6.83 0.40 9.62
C HIS A 159 -6.58 -0.36 10.90
N LEU A 160 -7.17 -1.56 10.96
CA LEU A 160 -6.87 -2.59 11.97
C LEU A 160 -6.90 -3.96 11.31
N SER A 161 -5.82 -4.73 11.46
CA SER A 161 -5.82 -6.10 10.99
C SER A 161 -5.08 -7.04 11.94
N PHE A 162 -5.41 -8.33 11.82
CA PHE A 162 -4.82 -9.43 12.54
C PHE A 162 -4.48 -10.54 11.56
N GLU A 163 -3.27 -11.06 11.64
CA GLU A 163 -2.84 -12.24 10.90
C GLU A 163 -2.46 -13.33 11.90
N TYR A 164 -2.90 -14.55 11.66
CA TYR A 164 -2.48 -15.74 12.38
C TYR A 164 -1.68 -16.66 11.47
N ASP A 165 -0.45 -16.96 11.84
CA ASP A 165 0.42 -17.93 11.17
C ASP A 165 0.38 -19.27 11.89
N PHE A 166 -0.06 -20.33 11.22
CA PHE A 166 -0.09 -21.69 11.76
C PHE A 166 1.28 -22.37 11.74
N GLY A 167 2.32 -21.75 11.18
CA GLY A 167 3.69 -22.26 11.14
C GLY A 167 3.93 -23.39 10.12
N ASN A 168 2.96 -23.72 9.27
CA ASN A 168 3.04 -24.81 8.30
C ASN A 168 2.66 -24.38 6.88
N GLY A 169 2.80 -23.09 6.58
CA GLY A 169 2.43 -22.47 5.31
C GLY A 169 0.98 -21.98 5.25
N PHE A 170 0.15 -22.30 6.24
CA PHE A 170 -1.19 -21.73 6.36
C PHE A 170 -1.17 -20.42 7.13
N THR A 171 -1.87 -19.43 6.59
CA THR A 171 -2.16 -18.16 7.26
C THR A 171 -3.64 -17.83 7.15
N THR A 172 -4.16 -17.13 8.14
CA THR A 172 -5.46 -16.48 8.07
C THR A 172 -5.34 -15.05 8.55
N ALA A 173 -6.06 -14.16 7.91
CA ALA A 173 -6.06 -12.75 8.30
C ALA A 173 -7.47 -12.17 8.29
N PHE A 174 -7.70 -11.25 9.21
CA PHE A 174 -8.85 -10.34 9.22
C PHE A 174 -8.33 -8.92 9.03
N GLY A 175 -8.99 -8.13 8.22
CA GLY A 175 -8.68 -6.73 8.02
C GLY A 175 -9.92 -5.86 8.04
N TYR A 176 -9.74 -4.67 8.55
CA TYR A 176 -10.71 -3.59 8.55
C TYR A 176 -10.03 -2.30 8.09
N ALA A 177 -10.70 -1.56 7.21
CA ALA A 177 -10.34 -0.19 6.90
C ALA A 177 -11.61 0.65 6.77
N GLY A 178 -11.52 1.92 7.15
CA GLY A 178 -12.68 2.81 7.09
C GLY A 178 -12.28 4.27 7.16
N ASN A 179 -13.22 5.13 6.76
CA ASN A 179 -13.00 6.58 6.75
C ASN A 179 -12.81 7.11 8.19
N GLU A 180 -11.68 7.78 8.45
CA GLU A 180 -11.24 8.22 9.78
C GLU A 180 -12.27 9.11 10.49
N SER A 181 -13.03 9.88 9.73
CA SER A 181 -14.01 10.82 10.29
C SER A 181 -15.37 10.20 10.61
N SER A 182 -15.62 8.96 10.18
CA SER A 182 -16.95 8.33 10.21
C SER A 182 -16.95 6.83 10.46
N LEU A 183 -15.92 6.30 11.13
CA LEU A 183 -15.76 4.87 11.43
C LEU A 183 -17.04 4.26 12.05
N GLY A 184 -17.57 3.21 11.42
CA GLY A 184 -18.72 2.47 11.90
C GLY A 184 -20.02 3.27 12.01
N THR A 185 -20.12 4.43 11.35
CA THR A 185 -21.30 5.30 11.43
C THR A 185 -22.03 5.43 10.09
N LYS A 186 -23.30 5.87 10.15
CA LYS A 186 -24.05 6.19 8.92
C LYS A 186 -23.36 7.29 8.13
N GLY A 187 -23.04 6.99 6.87
CA GLY A 187 -22.32 7.87 5.94
C GLY A 187 -20.81 7.65 5.92
N GLY A 188 -20.32 6.68 6.68
CA GLY A 188 -18.96 6.15 6.54
C GLY A 188 -18.93 4.96 5.58
N GLN A 189 -17.81 4.80 4.90
CA GLN A 189 -17.49 3.60 4.13
C GLN A 189 -16.57 2.75 4.97
N ASP A 190 -16.96 1.51 5.23
CA ASP A 190 -16.22 0.57 6.06
C ASP A 190 -16.01 -0.73 5.29
N GLY A 191 -14.77 -1.12 5.08
CA GLY A 191 -14.37 -2.39 4.47
C GLY A 191 -13.95 -3.42 5.51
N TYR A 192 -14.44 -4.64 5.38
CA TYR A 192 -14.05 -5.78 6.21
C TYR A 192 -13.61 -6.92 5.31
N GLY A 193 -12.51 -7.55 5.63
CA GLY A 193 -12.01 -8.66 4.86
C GLY A 193 -11.56 -9.83 5.71
N LEU A 194 -11.71 -11.03 5.15
CA LEU A 194 -11.15 -12.27 5.66
C LEU A 194 -10.33 -12.92 4.56
N ASN A 195 -9.13 -13.37 4.90
CA ASN A 195 -8.24 -14.07 4.00
C ASN A 195 -7.82 -15.39 4.63
N ALA A 196 -7.69 -16.42 3.81
CA ALA A 196 -7.06 -17.68 4.16
C ALA A 196 -6.15 -18.07 3.01
N ALA A 197 -4.89 -18.39 3.33
CA ALA A 197 -3.89 -18.73 2.33
C ALA A 197 -3.03 -19.90 2.75
N TYR A 198 -2.51 -20.60 1.75
CA TYR A 198 -1.51 -21.61 1.90
C TYR A 198 -0.36 -21.35 0.92
N SER A 199 0.84 -21.30 1.43
CA SER A 199 2.07 -21.09 0.66
C SER A 199 2.96 -22.31 0.76
N ALA A 200 3.34 -22.87 -0.38
CA ALA A 200 4.33 -23.94 -0.52
C ALA A 200 5.47 -23.46 -1.44
N ASP A 201 6.55 -24.23 -1.53
CA ASP A 201 7.75 -23.84 -2.29
C ASP A 201 7.49 -23.55 -3.77
N ASN A 202 6.48 -24.17 -4.38
CA ASN A 202 6.23 -24.11 -5.81
C ASN A 202 4.78 -23.82 -6.20
N TYR A 203 3.90 -23.60 -5.23
CA TYR A 203 2.52 -23.15 -5.47
C TYR A 203 1.95 -22.42 -4.27
N GLY A 204 0.96 -21.60 -4.50
CA GLY A 204 0.17 -20.92 -3.47
C GLY A 204 -1.31 -21.02 -3.77
N LEU A 205 -2.12 -20.97 -2.73
CA LEU A 205 -3.56 -20.86 -2.80
C LEU A 205 -4.01 -19.78 -1.84
N SER A 206 -4.96 -18.94 -2.27
CA SER A 206 -5.58 -17.96 -1.38
C SER A 206 -7.06 -17.82 -1.70
N VAL A 207 -7.82 -17.52 -0.66
CA VAL A 207 -9.24 -17.17 -0.74
C VAL A 207 -9.45 -15.92 0.09
N THR A 208 -10.06 -14.93 -0.52
CA THR A 208 -10.41 -13.66 0.15
C THR A 208 -11.92 -13.46 0.06
N TYR A 209 -12.51 -13.07 1.17
CA TYR A 209 -13.90 -12.65 1.27
C TYR A 209 -13.94 -11.25 1.85
N GLY A 210 -14.58 -10.32 1.17
CA GLY A 210 -14.72 -8.93 1.61
C GLY A 210 -16.17 -8.51 1.69
N ILE A 211 -16.43 -7.54 2.56
CA ILE A 211 -17.71 -6.85 2.69
C ILE A 211 -17.38 -5.36 2.80
N CYS A 212 -17.93 -4.56 1.90
CA CYS A 212 -17.99 -3.12 2.03
C CYS A 212 -19.36 -2.72 2.56
N LEU A 213 -19.39 -1.91 3.59
CA LEU A 213 -20.61 -1.38 4.18
C LEU A 213 -20.66 0.13 3.93
N LEU A 214 -21.50 0.54 3.00
CA LEU A 214 -21.89 1.93 2.82
C LEU A 214 -23.27 2.14 3.45
N TYR A 215 -23.33 2.86 4.54
CA TYR A 215 -24.58 3.14 5.25
C TYR A 215 -25.37 4.29 4.60
N THR A 216 -25.61 4.22 3.29
CA THR A 216 -26.54 5.11 2.60
C THR A 216 -27.87 4.41 2.33
N SER A 217 -28.92 5.19 2.08
CA SER A 217 -30.25 4.63 1.76
C SER A 217 -30.32 3.90 0.41
N ASP A 218 -29.26 3.94 -0.40
CA ASP A 218 -29.14 3.29 -1.71
C ASP A 218 -27.81 2.48 -1.83
N ALA A 219 -27.56 1.59 -0.91
CA ALA A 219 -26.30 0.87 -0.69
C ALA A 219 -25.90 -0.15 -1.77
N ALA A 220 -26.33 -0.03 -3.00
CA ALA A 220 -26.13 -1.08 -4.01
C ALA A 220 -25.00 -0.80 -5.05
N ASP A 221 -24.47 0.42 -5.14
CA ASP A 221 -23.66 0.81 -6.31
C ASP A 221 -22.29 1.47 -5.98
N ASP A 222 -21.86 1.58 -4.71
CA ASP A 222 -20.71 2.42 -4.37
C ASP A 222 -19.56 1.69 -3.61
N CYS A 223 -19.38 0.41 -3.82
CA CYS A 223 -18.18 -0.31 -3.35
C CYS A 223 -17.42 -0.91 -4.50
#